data_0908280d69f3be3d063985f3aae3a543
#
_entry.id   0908280d69f3be3d063985f3aae3a543
#
_cell.length_a   1.000
_cell.length_b   1.000
_cell.length_c   1.000
_cell.angle_alpha   90.00
_cell.angle_beta   90.00
_cell.angle_gamma   90.00
#
_symmetry.space_group_name_H-M   'P 1'
#
loop_
_entity.id
_entity.type
_entity.pdbx_description
1 polymer ?
#
loop_
_entity_poly.entity_id
_entity_poly.type
_entity_poly.pdbx_seq_one_letter_code
_entity_poly.pdbx_strand_id
1 'polypeptide(L)'
;MKKMLHLLTIAVLASCAKEKETVKVQNATENVTQSIDSSRTATMQNAEYAPAFKIIPLDIAPEKGRSVFTQDGKTLFYFDQNPNKGVIRIDGTDHILDRFDFNENNYSLYGNGVVIEATNGDFKEMVSDCLHGNFPEVKVSVNGKVLNLVNISLQDCPAY
;
A
#
# COMPACT_ATOMS: atom_id res chain seq x y z
N MET A 1 9.26 40.84 38.16
CA MET A 1 8.89 40.34 39.51
C MET A 1 7.99 39.13 39.36
N LYS A 2 8.28 38.15 40.16
CA LYS A 2 7.55 36.87 40.41
C LYS A 2 7.70 35.75 39.36
N LYS A 3 8.67 34.97 39.65
CA LYS A 3 8.86 33.53 39.49
C LYS A 3 7.63 32.78 39.96
N MET A 4 7.19 31.77 39.19
CA MET A 4 6.52 30.62 39.77
C MET A 4 6.97 29.35 39.03
N LEU A 5 7.83 28.70 39.72
CA LEU A 5 8.36 27.33 39.54
C LEU A 5 7.27 26.35 39.98
N HIS A 6 6.81 25.47 39.12
CA HIS A 6 6.07 24.29 39.56
C HIS A 6 6.75 23.05 38.99
N LEU A 7 7.54 22.52 39.86
CA LEU A 7 8.06 21.15 39.86
C LEU A 7 6.92 20.23 40.28
N LEU A 8 6.56 19.25 39.47
CA LEU A 8 5.83 18.08 39.97
C LEU A 8 6.38 16.82 39.35
N THR A 9 6.96 16.07 40.23
CA THR A 9 7.58 14.76 40.12
C THR A 9 6.56 13.63 40.14
N ILE A 10 7.00 12.46 39.64
CA ILE A 10 6.66 11.07 40.07
C ILE A 10 5.39 10.52 39.35
N ALA A 11 5.36 9.27 38.84
CA ALA A 11 5.91 8.02 39.36
C ALA A 11 6.08 6.97 38.27
N VAL A 12 7.11 6.20 38.43
CA VAL A 12 7.41 4.91 37.81
C VAL A 12 6.49 3.85 38.40
N LEU A 13 5.85 3.05 37.55
CA LEU A 13 5.41 1.71 37.94
C LEU A 13 5.77 0.74 36.81
N ALA A 14 6.86 0.03 37.07
CA ALA A 14 7.18 -1.22 36.41
C ALA A 14 6.23 -2.32 36.91
N SER A 15 5.66 -3.09 36.01
CA SER A 15 5.08 -4.39 36.33
C SER A 15 5.43 -5.37 35.21
N CYS A 16 6.45 -6.15 35.46
CA CYS A 16 6.73 -7.41 34.78
C CYS A 16 5.79 -8.47 35.30
N ALA A 17 5.11 -9.17 34.40
CA ALA A 17 4.65 -10.53 34.68
C ALA A 17 4.85 -11.36 33.40
N LYS A 18 5.90 -12.20 33.45
CA LYS A 18 6.07 -13.37 32.59
C LYS A 18 5.27 -14.51 33.18
N GLU A 19 4.31 -15.02 32.52
CA GLU A 19 3.79 -16.36 32.78
C GLU A 19 4.19 -17.30 31.65
N LYS A 20 5.01 -18.26 31.99
CA LYS A 20 5.33 -19.44 31.17
C LYS A 20 4.32 -20.52 31.56
N GLU A 21 3.41 -20.85 30.69
CA GLU A 21 2.68 -22.11 30.80
C GLU A 21 3.45 -23.24 30.12
N THR A 22 3.86 -24.18 30.98
CA THR A 22 4.49 -25.45 30.60
C THR A 22 3.36 -26.47 30.42
N VAL A 23 3.02 -26.85 29.20
CA VAL A 23 2.11 -27.95 28.95
C VAL A 23 2.92 -29.25 28.94
N LYS A 24 2.60 -30.15 29.87
CA LYS A 24 3.14 -31.49 29.99
C LYS A 24 2.55 -32.38 28.88
N VAL A 25 3.45 -32.98 28.13
CA VAL A 25 3.14 -34.10 27.22
C VAL A 25 2.92 -35.36 28.04
N GLN A 26 1.76 -35.98 27.92
CA GLN A 26 1.54 -37.37 28.34
C GLN A 26 1.51 -38.25 27.12
N ASN A 27 2.45 -39.19 27.07
CA ASN A 27 2.50 -40.28 26.14
C ASN A 27 1.35 -41.28 26.40
N ALA A 28 0.66 -41.62 25.34
CA ALA A 28 -0.06 -42.90 25.27
C ALA A 28 0.22 -43.51 23.92
N THR A 29 0.87 -44.64 24.00
CA THR A 29 1.24 -45.54 22.90
C THR A 29 0.02 -46.37 22.51
N GLU A 30 -0.39 -46.30 21.24
CA GLU A 30 -1.13 -47.42 20.63
C GLU A 30 -0.71 -47.57 19.17
N ASN A 31 -0.16 -48.75 18.90
CA ASN A 31 0.21 -49.25 17.58
C ASN A 31 -1.06 -49.57 16.79
N VAL A 32 -1.24 -48.97 15.63
CA VAL A 32 -2.03 -49.56 14.54
C VAL A 32 -1.22 -49.45 13.25
N THR A 33 -0.75 -50.62 12.83
CA THR A 33 -0.13 -50.81 11.52
C THR A 33 -1.22 -50.76 10.46
N GLN A 34 -1.20 -49.78 9.59
CA GLN A 34 -1.92 -49.85 8.32
C GLN A 34 -1.02 -49.36 7.20
N SER A 35 -0.99 -50.20 6.18
CA SER A 35 -0.15 -50.18 5.02
C SER A 35 -0.22 -48.86 4.23
N ILE A 36 0.98 -48.47 3.85
CA ILE A 36 1.27 -47.34 2.98
C ILE A 36 0.88 -47.74 1.56
N ASP A 37 -0.09 -47.07 0.98
CA ASP A 37 -0.18 -47.01 -0.46
C ASP A 37 0.37 -45.68 -0.94
N SER A 38 1.46 -45.79 -1.70
CA SER A 38 2.21 -44.68 -2.24
C SER A 38 1.49 -44.07 -3.43
N SER A 39 1.67 -42.80 -3.58
CA SER A 39 1.42 -42.01 -4.80
C SER A 39 0.16 -41.17 -4.78
N ARG A 40 0.20 -40.09 -4.01
CA ARG A 40 -0.43 -38.82 -4.44
C ARG A 40 0.58 -37.70 -4.33
N THR A 41 1.33 -37.53 -5.40
CA THR A 41 2.00 -36.25 -5.68
C THR A 41 0.90 -35.22 -5.81
N ALA A 42 0.65 -34.48 -4.73
CA ALA A 42 -0.17 -33.28 -4.79
C ALA A 42 0.63 -32.28 -5.61
N THR A 43 0.35 -32.21 -6.90
CA THR A 43 0.70 -31.10 -7.74
C THR A 43 -0.02 -29.90 -7.13
N MET A 44 0.70 -29.08 -6.36
CA MET A 44 0.26 -27.72 -6.05
C MET A 44 0.18 -26.99 -7.39
N GLN A 45 -0.98 -27.04 -8.01
CA GLN A 45 -1.33 -26.10 -9.05
C GLN A 45 -1.30 -24.73 -8.35
N ASN A 46 -0.29 -23.92 -8.69
CA ASN A 46 -0.36 -22.48 -8.51
C ASN A 46 -1.64 -22.05 -9.23
N ALA A 47 -2.72 -21.92 -8.49
CA ALA A 47 -3.87 -21.20 -8.95
C ALA A 47 -3.38 -19.78 -9.15
N GLU A 48 -3.09 -19.41 -10.38
CA GLU A 48 -2.86 -18.04 -10.82
C GLU A 48 -4.13 -17.28 -10.47
N TYR A 49 -4.10 -16.62 -9.32
CA TYR A 49 -5.23 -15.85 -8.81
C TYR A 49 -5.42 -14.70 -9.79
N ALA A 50 -6.45 -14.79 -10.63
CA ALA A 50 -6.81 -13.69 -11.50
C ALA A 50 -6.98 -12.42 -10.63
N PRO A 51 -6.41 -11.28 -11.05
CA PRO A 51 -6.49 -10.05 -10.27
C PRO A 51 -7.95 -9.70 -9.98
N ALA A 52 -8.20 -9.17 -8.80
CA ALA A 52 -9.56 -8.85 -8.32
C ALA A 52 -10.29 -7.85 -9.25
N PHE A 53 -9.54 -7.06 -10.02
CA PHE A 53 -9.96 -6.10 -11.06
C PHE A 53 -8.73 -5.74 -11.91
N LYS A 54 -8.95 -5.05 -13.03
CA LYS A 54 -7.88 -4.64 -13.95
C LYS A 54 -7.82 -3.12 -14.07
N ILE A 55 -6.61 -2.55 -13.96
CA ILE A 55 -6.37 -1.14 -14.28
C ILE A 55 -6.06 -1.04 -15.76
N ILE A 56 -6.77 -0.15 -16.46
CA ILE A 56 -6.58 0.13 -17.87
C ILE A 56 -5.79 1.43 -18.01
N PRO A 57 -4.66 1.44 -18.72
CA PRO A 57 -3.88 2.65 -18.93
C PRO A 57 -4.68 3.80 -19.55
N LEU A 58 -4.31 5.01 -19.16
CA LEU A 58 -4.86 6.27 -19.66
C LEU A 58 -3.88 6.88 -20.67
N ASP A 59 -4.40 7.56 -21.68
CA ASP A 59 -3.60 8.37 -22.61
C ASP A 59 -3.47 9.80 -22.06
N ILE A 60 -2.65 9.93 -21.03
CA ILE A 60 -2.42 11.17 -20.28
C ILE A 60 -0.92 11.36 -20.10
N ALA A 61 -0.42 12.55 -20.46
CA ALA A 61 0.97 12.94 -20.28
C ALA A 61 1.16 13.82 -19.02
N PRO A 62 2.38 13.86 -18.45
CA PRO A 62 2.73 14.84 -17.43
C PRO A 62 2.57 16.28 -17.96
N GLU A 63 2.04 17.14 -17.10
CA GLU A 63 1.96 18.59 -17.34
C GLU A 63 1.99 19.35 -16.01
N LYS A 64 2.19 20.67 -16.07
CA LYS A 64 2.20 21.53 -14.90
C LYS A 64 0.87 21.44 -14.13
N GLY A 65 0.95 21.21 -12.82
CA GLY A 65 -0.21 20.99 -11.95
C GLY A 65 -0.72 19.57 -11.91
N ARG A 66 0.06 18.60 -12.45
CA ARG A 66 -0.36 17.20 -12.51
C ARG A 66 0.66 16.26 -11.90
N SER A 67 0.18 15.31 -11.12
CA SER A 67 0.93 14.15 -10.63
C SER A 67 0.51 12.93 -11.44
N VAL A 68 1.46 12.28 -12.14
CA VAL A 68 1.21 11.13 -13.02
C VAL A 68 1.93 9.91 -12.50
N PHE A 69 1.19 8.80 -12.35
CA PHE A 69 1.73 7.52 -11.89
C PHE A 69 1.74 6.52 -13.05
N THR A 70 2.93 6.00 -13.34
CA THR A 70 3.15 5.17 -14.53
C THR A 70 3.76 3.82 -14.17
N GLN A 71 3.46 2.81 -14.98
CA GLN A 71 4.14 1.52 -14.98
C GLN A 71 4.52 1.17 -16.43
N ASP A 72 5.77 0.81 -16.65
CA ASP A 72 6.29 0.48 -17.99
C ASP A 72 5.99 1.58 -19.04
N GLY A 73 6.05 2.85 -18.60
CA GLY A 73 5.78 4.02 -19.45
C GLY A 73 4.32 4.28 -19.78
N LYS A 74 3.39 3.54 -19.16
CA LYS A 74 1.95 3.73 -19.33
C LYS A 74 1.34 4.38 -18.10
N THR A 75 0.58 5.45 -18.26
CA THR A 75 -0.13 6.11 -17.16
C THR A 75 -1.24 5.21 -16.64
N LEU A 76 -1.17 4.86 -15.36
CA LEU A 76 -2.19 4.07 -14.68
C LEU A 76 -3.27 4.94 -14.03
N PHE A 77 -2.84 6.04 -13.42
CA PHE A 77 -3.71 7.05 -12.81
C PHE A 77 -2.96 8.37 -12.69
N TYR A 78 -3.71 9.44 -12.51
CA TYR A 78 -3.16 10.78 -12.34
C TYR A 78 -4.03 11.62 -11.41
N PHE A 79 -3.49 12.77 -10.98
CA PHE A 79 -4.21 13.77 -10.21
C PHE A 79 -3.84 15.18 -10.65
N ASP A 80 -4.83 15.98 -11.01
CA ASP A 80 -4.70 17.40 -11.33
C ASP A 80 -4.92 18.24 -10.08
N GLN A 81 -3.90 18.96 -9.65
CA GLN A 81 -3.89 19.69 -8.38
C GLN A 81 -4.85 20.88 -8.40
N ASN A 82 -4.91 21.63 -9.50
CA ASN A 82 -5.76 22.84 -9.60
C ASN A 82 -7.26 22.52 -9.54
N PRO A 83 -7.81 21.60 -10.34
CA PRO A 83 -9.21 21.21 -10.20
C PRO A 83 -9.44 20.27 -9.02
N ASN A 84 -8.38 19.83 -8.32
CA ASN A 84 -8.41 18.85 -7.23
C ASN A 84 -9.15 17.57 -7.65
N LYS A 85 -8.78 17.03 -8.80
CA LYS A 85 -9.40 15.83 -9.37
C LYS A 85 -8.38 14.99 -10.11
N GLY A 86 -8.53 13.68 -9.99
CA GLY A 86 -7.79 12.70 -10.74
C GLY A 86 -8.68 11.62 -11.34
N VAL A 87 -8.08 10.70 -12.06
CA VAL A 87 -8.77 9.56 -12.66
C VAL A 87 -7.92 8.30 -12.57
N ILE A 88 -8.58 7.20 -12.27
CA ILE A 88 -8.10 5.84 -12.51
C ILE A 88 -9.16 5.07 -13.32
N ARG A 89 -8.75 4.29 -14.32
CA ARG A 89 -9.68 3.45 -15.10
C ARG A 89 -9.61 2.00 -14.65
N ILE A 90 -10.73 1.49 -14.13
CA ILE A 90 -10.84 0.14 -13.58
C ILE A 90 -11.89 -0.63 -14.36
N ASP A 91 -11.50 -1.77 -14.93
CA ASP A 91 -12.36 -2.62 -15.76
C ASP A 91 -13.09 -1.84 -16.89
N GLY A 92 -12.43 -0.78 -17.41
CA GLY A 92 -12.96 0.08 -18.47
C GLY A 92 -13.84 1.24 -17.98
N THR A 93 -14.08 1.37 -16.68
CA THR A 93 -14.84 2.48 -16.08
C THR A 93 -13.90 3.49 -15.44
N ASP A 94 -14.10 4.79 -15.71
CA ASP A 94 -13.35 5.87 -15.08
C ASP A 94 -13.89 6.15 -13.68
N HIS A 95 -13.01 6.08 -12.70
CA HIS A 95 -13.26 6.46 -11.31
C HIS A 95 -12.59 7.78 -11.02
N ILE A 96 -13.37 8.74 -10.54
CA ILE A 96 -12.86 10.06 -10.16
C ILE A 96 -12.22 9.97 -8.79
N LEU A 97 -11.00 10.51 -8.68
CA LEU A 97 -10.27 10.73 -7.44
C LEU A 97 -10.46 12.21 -7.09
N ASP A 98 -10.95 12.52 -5.91
CA ASP A 98 -11.36 13.87 -5.48
C ASP A 98 -10.60 14.37 -4.25
N ARG A 99 -9.69 13.55 -3.72
CA ARG A 99 -8.77 13.92 -2.64
C ARG A 99 -7.38 13.34 -2.89
N PHE A 100 -6.39 14.15 -2.60
CA PHE A 100 -4.97 13.84 -2.71
C PHE A 100 -4.27 14.30 -1.43
N ASP A 101 -3.63 13.38 -0.75
CA ASP A 101 -2.84 13.63 0.46
C ASP A 101 -1.38 13.25 0.19
N PHE A 102 -0.47 14.12 0.56
CA PHE A 102 0.96 13.89 0.51
C PHE A 102 1.57 14.06 1.90
N ASN A 103 2.34 13.09 2.32
CA ASN A 103 3.06 13.14 3.60
C ASN A 103 4.42 12.46 3.46
N GLU A 104 5.48 13.25 3.53
CA GLU A 104 6.87 12.79 3.34
C GLU A 104 7.04 12.03 2.01
N ASN A 105 7.25 10.72 2.08
CA ASN A 105 7.48 9.86 0.91
C ASN A 105 6.23 9.02 0.57
N ASN A 106 5.05 9.46 0.98
CA ASN A 106 3.81 8.72 0.77
C ASN A 106 2.78 9.60 0.06
N TYR A 107 2.09 9.01 -0.90
CA TYR A 107 0.97 9.61 -1.61
C TYR A 107 -0.28 8.77 -1.38
N SER A 108 -1.39 9.42 -1.08
CA SER A 108 -2.68 8.77 -0.95
C SER A 108 -3.72 9.50 -1.78
N LEU A 109 -4.43 8.77 -2.63
CA LEU A 109 -5.48 9.29 -3.48
C LEU A 109 -6.79 8.59 -3.16
N TYR A 110 -7.86 9.35 -3.14
CA TYR A 110 -9.17 8.85 -2.74
C TYR A 110 -10.22 9.27 -3.75
N GLY A 111 -11.21 8.41 -3.93
CA GLY A 111 -12.39 8.65 -4.73
C GLY A 111 -13.55 7.79 -4.25
N ASN A 112 -14.69 7.86 -4.92
CA ASN A 112 -15.86 7.09 -4.54
C ASN A 112 -15.58 5.58 -4.65
N GLY A 113 -15.37 4.92 -3.50
CA GLY A 113 -15.08 3.50 -3.41
C GLY A 113 -13.66 3.09 -3.84
N VAL A 114 -12.78 4.06 -4.13
CA VAL A 114 -11.38 3.83 -4.50
C VAL A 114 -10.44 4.47 -3.50
N VAL A 115 -9.41 3.72 -3.10
CA VAL A 115 -8.28 4.21 -2.31
C VAL A 115 -7.00 3.73 -2.95
N ILE A 116 -6.05 4.64 -3.17
CA ILE A 116 -4.72 4.34 -3.71
C ILE A 116 -3.70 4.79 -2.65
N GLU A 117 -2.83 3.89 -2.24
CA GLU A 117 -1.77 4.11 -1.25
C GLU A 117 -0.42 3.80 -1.89
N ALA A 118 0.37 4.82 -2.20
CA ALA A 118 1.73 4.74 -2.68
C ALA A 118 2.67 5.11 -1.52
N THR A 119 3.40 4.13 -0.99
CA THR A 119 4.20 4.30 0.23
C THR A 119 5.68 4.03 -0.03
N ASN A 120 6.53 4.63 0.81
CA ASN A 120 7.99 4.47 0.74
C ASN A 120 8.57 4.89 -0.62
N GLY A 121 8.11 6.03 -1.15
CA GLY A 121 8.64 6.59 -2.39
C GLY A 121 10.13 6.93 -2.28
N ASP A 122 10.90 6.54 -3.30
CA ASP A 122 12.29 6.97 -3.50
C ASP A 122 12.28 8.13 -4.49
N PHE A 123 12.54 9.36 -3.99
CA PHE A 123 12.48 10.56 -4.78
C PHE A 123 13.87 11.03 -5.21
N LYS A 124 13.97 11.48 -6.45
CA LYS A 124 15.16 12.10 -7.03
C LYS A 124 15.03 13.63 -6.98
N GLU A 125 16.13 14.29 -7.25
CA GLU A 125 16.12 15.74 -7.42
C GLU A 125 15.12 16.18 -8.50
N MET A 126 14.58 17.39 -8.34
CA MET A 126 13.65 17.98 -9.30
C MET A 126 14.35 18.16 -10.66
N VAL A 127 13.68 17.74 -11.72
CA VAL A 127 14.11 17.94 -13.10
C VAL A 127 13.00 18.70 -13.85
N SER A 128 13.33 19.84 -14.45
CA SER A 128 12.37 20.66 -15.19
C SER A 128 11.10 21.00 -14.38
N ASP A 129 11.29 21.41 -13.12
CA ASP A 129 10.22 21.76 -12.18
C ASP A 129 9.29 20.57 -11.79
N CYS A 130 9.64 19.35 -12.11
CA CYS A 130 8.90 18.16 -11.72
C CYS A 130 9.73 17.30 -10.75
N LEU A 131 9.09 16.81 -9.70
CA LEU A 131 9.64 15.80 -8.82
C LEU A 131 9.46 14.42 -9.44
N HIS A 132 10.54 13.65 -9.50
CA HIS A 132 10.51 12.27 -9.97
C HIS A 132 10.69 11.31 -8.81
N GLY A 133 9.85 10.30 -8.74
CA GLY A 133 9.91 9.28 -7.70
C GLY A 133 9.61 7.90 -8.23
N ASN A 134 9.92 6.90 -7.42
CA ASN A 134 9.56 5.52 -7.68
C ASN A 134 9.01 4.87 -6.41
N PHE A 135 7.89 4.21 -6.54
CA PHE A 135 7.29 3.44 -5.46
C PHE A 135 7.50 1.95 -5.74
N PRO A 136 8.14 1.21 -4.83
CA PRO A 136 8.32 -0.24 -4.99
C PRO A 136 6.98 -0.98 -5.03
N GLU A 137 6.01 -0.47 -4.28
CA GLU A 137 4.65 -1.03 -4.22
C GLU A 137 3.62 0.10 -4.07
N VAL A 138 2.51 -0.03 -4.80
CA VAL A 138 1.31 0.82 -4.68
C VAL A 138 0.10 -0.08 -4.52
N LYS A 139 -0.65 0.14 -3.45
CA LYS A 139 -1.87 -0.59 -3.16
C LYS A 139 -3.08 0.16 -3.69
N VAL A 140 -3.87 -0.49 -4.52
CA VAL A 140 -5.15 0.01 -5.02
C VAL A 140 -6.28 -0.81 -4.41
N SER A 141 -7.20 -0.15 -3.72
CA SER A 141 -8.37 -0.77 -3.10
C SER A 141 -9.64 -0.26 -3.77
N VAL A 142 -10.52 -1.17 -4.16
CA VAL A 142 -11.79 -0.85 -4.82
C VAL A 142 -12.90 -1.68 -4.18
N ASN A 143 -13.82 -1.02 -3.47
CA ASN A 143 -14.95 -1.69 -2.81
C ASN A 143 -14.52 -2.93 -1.98
N GLY A 144 -13.41 -2.81 -1.26
CA GLY A 144 -12.86 -3.88 -0.41
C GLY A 144 -12.01 -4.93 -1.14
N LYS A 145 -11.91 -4.89 -2.47
CA LYS A 145 -10.95 -5.70 -3.23
C LYS A 145 -9.62 -4.95 -3.33
N VAL A 146 -8.50 -5.66 -3.33
CA VAL A 146 -7.15 -5.09 -3.34
C VAL A 146 -6.35 -5.62 -4.51
N LEU A 147 -5.59 -4.72 -5.15
CA LEU A 147 -4.57 -5.02 -6.15
C LEU A 147 -3.28 -4.29 -5.76
N ASN A 148 -2.17 -5.02 -5.69
CA ASN A 148 -0.84 -4.44 -5.47
C ASN A 148 -0.15 -4.29 -6.82
N LEU A 149 0.31 -3.08 -7.09
CA LEU A 149 1.14 -2.72 -8.25
C LEU A 149 2.58 -2.59 -7.79
N VAL A 150 3.52 -2.97 -8.62
CA VAL A 150 4.95 -2.90 -8.31
C VAL A 150 5.68 -1.99 -9.29
N ASN A 151 6.76 -1.35 -8.82
CA ASN A 151 7.60 -0.49 -9.65
C ASN A 151 6.84 0.65 -10.35
N ILE A 152 6.10 1.43 -9.56
CA ILE A 152 5.34 2.57 -10.07
C ILE A 152 6.22 3.82 -10.04
N SER A 153 6.41 4.43 -11.20
CA SER A 153 7.10 5.71 -11.32
C SER A 153 6.11 6.86 -11.16
N LEU A 154 6.55 7.90 -10.45
CA LEU A 154 5.83 9.16 -10.30
C LEU A 154 6.57 10.27 -11.03
N GLN A 155 5.84 11.10 -11.74
CA GLN A 155 6.23 12.44 -12.11
C GLN A 155 5.21 13.42 -11.57
N ASP A 156 5.63 14.24 -10.60
CA ASP A 156 4.80 15.24 -9.94
C ASP A 156 5.29 16.63 -10.32
N CYS A 157 4.46 17.35 -11.08
CA CYS A 157 4.79 18.67 -11.61
C CYS A 157 3.89 19.72 -10.93
N PRO A 158 4.32 20.35 -9.83
CA PRO A 158 3.48 21.27 -9.07
C PRO A 158 3.01 22.49 -9.87
N ALA A 159 1.90 23.10 -9.43
CA ALA A 159 1.21 24.17 -10.18
C ALA A 159 1.81 25.57 -9.97
N TYR A 160 2.78 25.77 -9.06
CA TYR A 160 3.41 27.09 -8.77
C TYR A 160 4.41 27.57 -9.81
#